data_33345ba7be0d20b7e8524ac5196cd3bf
#
_entry.id   33345ba7be0d20b7e8524ac5196cd3bf
#
_cell.length_a   1.000
_cell.length_b   1.000
_cell.length_c   1.000
_cell.angle_alpha   90.00
_cell.angle_beta   90.00
_cell.angle_gamma   90.00
#
_symmetry.space_group_name_H-M   'P 1'
#
loop_
_entity.id
_entity.type
_entity.pdbx_description
1 polymer ?
#
loop_
_entity_poly.entity_id
_entity_poly.type
_entity_poly.pdbx_seq_one_letter_code
_entity_poly.pdbx_strand_id
1 'polypeptide(L)'
;QAFDCMVMDLNLPDASGFELLEQLSRDDSLSFPPVIVYTGRDLSAEEELRLRRYSKSIIIKGAKSPERLLDEVTLFLHQVVADLPARQQAMLATALNRDALLEGRQILVAEDDVRNIYALTSLFEPHGATVHIARNGVEALKFLEGERGRDIDLVLMDVMMPEMDGLTATREIRANPDWRDLPIISLTAKATAQDQAQCIAAGANDYLAKPVRKEMLREVLSRWIKL
;
A
#
# COMPACT_ATOMS: atom_id res chain seq x y z
N GLN A 1 23.49 8.80 -14.38
CA GLN A 1 22.41 8.62 -13.40
C GLN A 1 23.02 7.93 -12.19
N ALA A 2 22.88 8.48 -10.99
CA ALA A 2 23.31 7.82 -9.77
C ALA A 2 22.21 6.83 -9.32
N PHE A 3 22.62 5.66 -8.85
CA PHE A 3 21.74 4.65 -8.28
C PHE A 3 22.05 4.49 -6.79
N ASP A 4 21.04 4.30 -5.98
CA ASP A 4 21.18 4.17 -4.53
C ASP A 4 21.58 2.74 -4.11
N CYS A 5 21.21 1.74 -4.90
CA CYS A 5 21.53 0.33 -4.69
C CYS A 5 21.49 -0.43 -6.02
N MET A 6 22.25 -1.50 -6.12
CA MET A 6 22.22 -2.45 -7.23
C MET A 6 21.96 -3.85 -6.70
N VAL A 7 20.95 -4.54 -7.24
CA VAL A 7 20.72 -5.96 -7.02
C VAL A 7 21.20 -6.72 -8.25
N MET A 8 22.09 -7.69 -8.06
CA MET A 8 22.72 -8.41 -9.17
C MET A 8 22.62 -9.93 -9.01
N ASP A 9 22.20 -10.60 -10.08
CA ASP A 9 22.40 -12.04 -10.21
C ASP A 9 23.80 -12.33 -10.78
N LEU A 10 24.44 -13.38 -10.29
CA LEU A 10 25.74 -13.82 -10.82
C LEU A 10 25.61 -14.55 -12.13
N ASN A 11 24.48 -15.19 -12.41
CA ASN A 11 24.20 -15.92 -13.64
C ASN A 11 23.51 -14.99 -14.64
N LEU A 12 24.26 -14.15 -15.31
CA LEU A 12 23.77 -13.33 -16.41
C LEU A 12 23.92 -14.10 -17.73
N PRO A 13 23.02 -13.88 -18.72
CA PRO A 13 23.02 -14.62 -20.00
C PRO A 13 24.30 -14.40 -20.80
N ASP A 14 24.86 -13.19 -20.74
CA ASP A 14 25.91 -12.73 -21.65
C ASP A 14 27.25 -12.45 -20.95
N ALA A 15 27.33 -12.53 -19.63
CA ALA A 15 28.53 -12.22 -18.86
C ALA A 15 28.54 -12.91 -17.48
N SER A 16 29.71 -13.03 -16.88
CA SER A 16 29.81 -13.38 -15.46
C SER A 16 29.55 -12.18 -14.58
N GLY A 17 28.60 -12.30 -13.62
CA GLY A 17 28.35 -11.25 -12.64
C GLY A 17 29.61 -10.85 -11.86
N PHE A 18 30.54 -11.78 -11.65
CA PHE A 18 31.84 -11.49 -11.03
C PHE A 18 32.69 -10.54 -11.87
N GLU A 19 32.81 -10.80 -13.18
CA GLU A 19 33.59 -9.96 -14.09
C GLU A 19 32.97 -8.57 -14.21
N LEU A 20 31.63 -8.50 -14.26
CA LEU A 20 30.91 -7.25 -14.31
C LEU A 20 31.17 -6.41 -13.07
N LEU A 21 31.09 -6.99 -11.86
CA LEU A 21 31.39 -6.29 -10.61
C LEU A 21 32.85 -5.78 -10.58
N GLU A 22 33.81 -6.58 -11.06
CA GLU A 22 35.20 -6.15 -11.13
C GLU A 22 35.42 -5.02 -12.14
N GLN A 23 34.74 -5.05 -13.28
CA GLN A 23 34.81 -3.99 -14.27
C GLN A 23 34.21 -2.69 -13.75
N LEU A 24 33.01 -2.76 -13.17
CA LEU A 24 32.33 -1.61 -12.59
C LEU A 24 33.12 -0.98 -11.44
N SER A 25 33.79 -1.80 -10.62
CA SER A 25 34.59 -1.29 -9.49
C SER A 25 35.91 -0.61 -9.92
N ARG A 26 36.35 -0.81 -11.13
CA ARG A 26 37.59 -0.20 -11.69
C ARG A 26 37.31 1.09 -12.46
N ASP A 27 36.06 1.39 -12.74
CA ASP A 27 35.68 2.57 -13.50
C ASP A 27 35.43 3.75 -12.54
N ASP A 28 36.46 4.56 -12.32
CA ASP A 28 36.40 5.74 -11.47
C ASP A 28 35.43 6.82 -11.97
N SER A 29 34.93 6.70 -13.20
CA SER A 29 33.92 7.61 -13.76
C SER A 29 32.51 7.28 -13.30
N LEU A 30 32.28 6.06 -12.77
CA LEU A 30 31.00 5.59 -12.29
C LEU A 30 30.94 5.69 -10.76
N SER A 31 29.86 6.30 -10.26
CA SER A 31 29.51 6.18 -8.85
C SER A 31 29.07 4.75 -8.60
N PHE A 32 29.96 3.92 -8.03
CA PHE A 32 29.69 2.50 -7.78
C PHE A 32 28.70 2.37 -6.61
N PRO A 33 27.44 1.99 -6.87
CA PRO A 33 26.43 1.88 -5.82
C PRO A 33 26.71 0.66 -4.94
N PRO A 34 26.19 0.64 -3.73
CA PRO A 34 26.17 -0.55 -2.91
C PRO A 34 25.49 -1.72 -3.63
N VAL A 35 26.09 -2.91 -3.58
CA VAL A 35 25.61 -4.10 -4.31
C VAL A 35 25.09 -5.15 -3.35
N ILE A 36 23.90 -5.69 -3.68
CA ILE A 36 23.35 -6.90 -3.10
C ILE A 36 23.41 -8.00 -4.15
N VAL A 37 24.16 -9.06 -3.88
CA VAL A 37 24.19 -10.23 -4.76
C VAL A 37 23.02 -11.13 -4.44
N TYR A 38 22.18 -11.45 -5.44
CA TYR A 38 21.01 -12.31 -5.32
C TYR A 38 21.11 -13.46 -6.33
N THR A 39 21.67 -14.58 -5.91
CA THR A 39 22.01 -15.70 -6.81
C THR A 39 21.34 -17.01 -6.43
N GLY A 40 21.00 -17.83 -7.45
CA GLY A 40 20.51 -19.19 -7.26
C GLY A 40 21.61 -20.25 -7.20
N ARG A 41 22.87 -19.83 -7.31
CA ARG A 41 24.04 -20.72 -7.32
C ARG A 41 24.64 -20.80 -5.92
N ASP A 42 25.05 -22.01 -5.52
CA ASP A 42 25.87 -22.17 -4.33
C ASP A 42 27.28 -21.62 -4.61
N LEU A 43 27.80 -20.88 -3.64
CA LEU A 43 29.08 -20.23 -3.73
C LEU A 43 30.12 -21.00 -2.91
N SER A 44 31.33 -21.16 -3.45
CA SER A 44 32.46 -21.60 -2.66
C SER A 44 32.92 -20.51 -1.67
N ALA A 45 33.61 -20.88 -0.61
CA ALA A 45 34.15 -19.95 0.37
C ALA A 45 35.07 -18.88 -0.25
N GLU A 46 35.80 -19.25 -1.30
CA GLU A 46 36.70 -18.36 -2.05
C GLU A 46 35.87 -17.34 -2.87
N GLU A 47 34.84 -17.79 -3.55
CA GLU A 47 33.93 -16.96 -4.33
C GLU A 47 33.20 -15.99 -3.42
N GLU A 48 32.70 -16.45 -2.25
CA GLU A 48 32.05 -15.60 -1.27
C GLU A 48 33.00 -14.51 -0.75
N LEU A 49 34.23 -14.86 -0.40
CA LEU A 49 35.22 -13.91 0.06
C LEU A 49 35.58 -12.87 -1.02
N ARG A 50 35.62 -13.27 -2.28
CA ARG A 50 35.85 -12.39 -3.43
C ARG A 50 34.68 -11.41 -3.61
N LEU A 51 33.42 -11.88 -3.53
CA LEU A 51 32.23 -11.04 -3.66
C LEU A 51 32.09 -10.03 -2.52
N ARG A 52 32.47 -10.39 -1.30
CA ARG A 52 32.42 -9.48 -0.14
C ARG A 52 33.28 -8.23 -0.29
N ARG A 53 34.19 -8.19 -1.25
CA ARG A 53 34.96 -6.97 -1.59
C ARG A 53 34.11 -5.94 -2.33
N TYR A 54 33.08 -6.39 -3.04
CA TYR A 54 32.25 -5.57 -3.91
C TYR A 54 30.79 -5.48 -3.45
N SER A 55 30.33 -6.45 -2.66
CA SER A 55 28.94 -6.56 -2.24
C SER A 55 28.78 -6.28 -0.75
N LYS A 56 27.68 -5.65 -0.38
CA LYS A 56 27.28 -5.44 1.02
C LYS A 56 26.56 -6.66 1.59
N SER A 57 25.80 -7.36 0.77
CA SER A 57 25.08 -8.56 1.15
C SER A 57 25.09 -9.60 0.03
N ILE A 58 25.07 -10.88 0.40
CA ILE A 58 24.98 -12.03 -0.51
C ILE A 58 23.79 -12.87 -0.06
N ILE A 59 22.80 -13.03 -0.94
CA ILE A 59 21.58 -13.79 -0.71
C ILE A 59 21.50 -14.94 -1.70
N ILE A 60 21.45 -16.17 -1.19
CA ILE A 60 21.23 -17.35 -2.02
C ILE A 60 19.73 -17.56 -2.18
N LYS A 61 19.25 -17.74 -3.42
CA LYS A 61 17.85 -17.96 -3.75
C LYS A 61 17.34 -19.24 -3.09
N GLY A 62 16.26 -19.13 -2.32
CA GLY A 62 15.61 -20.22 -1.60
C GLY A 62 14.22 -19.82 -1.14
N ALA A 63 13.54 -20.64 -0.35
CA ALA A 63 12.15 -20.43 0.05
C ALA A 63 11.90 -19.07 0.76
N LYS A 64 12.89 -18.55 1.51
CA LYS A 64 12.80 -17.26 2.23
C LYS A 64 13.67 -16.16 1.60
N SER A 65 14.21 -16.35 0.41
CA SER A 65 15.12 -15.38 -0.19
C SER A 65 14.46 -14.09 -0.67
N PRO A 66 13.18 -14.06 -1.13
CA PRO A 66 12.52 -12.81 -1.46
C PRO A 66 12.32 -11.90 -0.25
N GLU A 67 11.96 -12.47 0.91
CA GLU A 67 11.80 -11.73 2.17
C GLU A 67 13.14 -11.15 2.62
N ARG A 68 14.19 -11.97 2.64
CA ARG A 68 15.54 -11.51 3.00
C ARG A 68 16.06 -10.44 2.05
N LEU A 69 15.79 -10.54 0.75
CA LEU A 69 16.14 -9.49 -0.21
C LEU A 69 15.42 -8.19 0.10
N LEU A 70 14.12 -8.26 0.43
CA LEU A 70 13.34 -7.10 0.79
C LEU A 70 13.89 -6.44 2.08
N ASP A 71 14.21 -7.23 3.10
CA ASP A 71 14.78 -6.75 4.35
C ASP A 71 16.13 -6.05 4.13
N GLU A 72 17.03 -6.66 3.35
CA GLU A 72 18.35 -6.09 3.04
C GLU A 72 18.24 -4.79 2.23
N VAL A 73 17.37 -4.77 1.22
CA VAL A 73 17.13 -3.55 0.42
C VAL A 73 16.51 -2.46 1.31
N THR A 74 15.56 -2.81 2.18
CA THR A 74 14.94 -1.87 3.10
C THR A 74 15.95 -1.31 4.10
N LEU A 75 16.77 -2.16 4.71
CA LEU A 75 17.83 -1.75 5.62
C LEU A 75 18.81 -0.80 4.93
N PHE A 76 19.14 -1.10 3.68
CA PHE A 76 20.02 -0.29 2.85
C PHE A 76 19.44 1.10 2.55
N LEU A 77 18.17 1.13 2.13
CA LEU A 77 17.44 2.37 1.87
C LEU A 77 17.30 3.21 3.14
N HIS A 78 17.13 2.59 4.31
CA HIS A 78 17.11 3.29 5.59
C HIS A 78 18.44 3.97 5.92
N GLN A 79 19.57 3.33 5.64
CA GLN A 79 20.89 3.95 5.82
C GLN A 79 21.08 5.15 4.89
N VAL A 80 20.70 5.01 3.61
CA VAL A 80 20.74 6.10 2.62
C VAL A 80 19.78 7.23 3.02
N VAL A 81 18.59 6.88 3.54
CA VAL A 81 17.60 7.87 4.03
C VAL A 81 18.13 8.69 5.19
N ALA A 82 18.91 8.11 6.11
CA ALA A 82 19.50 8.83 7.24
C ALA A 82 20.50 9.91 6.79
N ASP A 83 21.17 9.71 5.65
CA ASP A 83 22.16 10.64 5.08
C ASP A 83 21.52 11.71 4.16
N LEU A 84 20.22 11.60 3.85
CA LEU A 84 19.50 12.55 3.01
C LEU A 84 19.16 13.86 3.77
N PRO A 85 19.06 15.00 3.07
CA PRO A 85 18.52 16.23 3.65
C PRO A 85 17.12 16.02 4.25
N ALA A 86 16.83 16.67 5.38
CA ALA A 86 15.59 16.50 6.15
C ALA A 86 14.30 16.58 5.29
N ARG A 87 14.28 17.41 4.25
CA ARG A 87 13.16 17.54 3.30
C ARG A 87 12.95 16.26 2.47
N GLN A 88 14.03 15.63 2.05
CA GLN A 88 13.97 14.37 1.28
C GLN A 88 13.64 13.19 2.18
N GLN A 89 14.13 13.18 3.42
CA GLN A 89 13.73 12.22 4.43
C GLN A 89 12.22 12.28 4.69
N ALA A 90 11.65 13.48 4.84
CA ALA A 90 10.21 13.67 5.02
C ALA A 90 9.39 13.20 3.80
N MET A 91 9.88 13.45 2.58
CA MET A 91 9.21 12.95 1.36
C MET A 91 9.22 11.43 1.25
N LEU A 92 10.34 10.78 1.60
CA LEU A 92 10.47 9.32 1.63
C LEU A 92 9.67 8.71 2.78
N ALA A 93 9.70 9.29 3.97
CA ALA A 93 8.86 8.88 5.09
C ALA A 93 7.38 8.95 4.71
N THR A 94 6.95 10.00 4.00
CA THR A 94 5.58 10.13 3.48
C THR A 94 5.26 9.04 2.44
N ALA A 95 6.21 8.66 1.59
CA ALA A 95 6.03 7.60 0.60
C ALA A 95 5.96 6.20 1.24
N LEU A 96 6.79 5.91 2.24
CA LEU A 96 6.80 4.66 3.01
C LEU A 96 5.59 4.58 3.97
N ASN A 97 5.21 5.68 4.61
CA ASN A 97 4.00 5.75 5.46
C ASN A 97 2.69 5.61 4.67
N ARG A 98 2.71 5.79 3.36
CA ARG A 98 1.50 5.56 2.54
C ARG A 98 1.03 4.10 2.56
N ASP A 99 1.91 3.15 2.75
CA ASP A 99 1.53 1.74 2.94
C ASP A 99 1.14 1.44 4.41
N ALA A 100 1.64 2.21 5.37
CA ALA A 100 1.28 2.13 6.79
C ALA A 100 -0.07 2.80 7.14
N LEU A 101 -0.68 3.56 6.22
CA LEU A 101 -1.97 4.23 6.44
C LEU A 101 -3.11 3.26 6.80
N LEU A 102 -3.02 2.01 6.36
CA LEU A 102 -4.05 0.99 6.52
C LEU A 102 -3.78 0.02 7.67
N GLU A 103 -2.58 0.01 8.22
CA GLU A 103 -2.21 -0.92 9.28
C GLU A 103 -3.05 -0.69 10.56
N GLY A 104 -3.73 -1.75 11.00
CA GLY A 104 -4.61 -1.73 12.16
C GLY A 104 -5.94 -1.00 11.96
N ARG A 105 -6.22 -0.44 10.77
CA ARG A 105 -7.46 0.29 10.51
C ARG A 105 -8.66 -0.63 10.38
N GLN A 106 -9.79 -0.17 10.89
CA GLN A 106 -11.08 -0.84 10.83
C GLN A 106 -11.93 -0.18 9.74
N ILE A 107 -12.23 -0.90 8.67
CA ILE A 107 -12.95 -0.37 7.51
C ILE A 107 -14.27 -1.10 7.34
N LEU A 108 -15.38 -0.36 7.34
CA LEU A 108 -16.69 -0.90 7.01
C LEU A 108 -16.95 -0.73 5.51
N VAL A 109 -17.20 -1.83 4.82
CA VAL A 109 -17.58 -1.87 3.40
C VAL A 109 -19.05 -2.24 3.31
N ALA A 110 -19.88 -1.30 2.88
CA ALA A 110 -21.29 -1.53 2.55
C ALA A 110 -21.42 -1.72 1.04
N GLU A 111 -21.66 -2.94 0.62
CA GLU A 111 -21.67 -3.36 -0.80
C GLU A 111 -22.42 -4.70 -0.92
N ASP A 112 -23.33 -4.83 -1.87
CA ASP A 112 -24.14 -6.05 -2.08
C ASP A 112 -23.51 -7.06 -3.06
N ASP A 113 -22.67 -6.59 -4.01
CA ASP A 113 -21.99 -7.45 -4.99
C ASP A 113 -20.72 -8.09 -4.40
N VAL A 114 -20.76 -9.41 -4.26
CA VAL A 114 -19.64 -10.22 -3.72
C VAL A 114 -18.32 -9.99 -4.48
N ARG A 115 -18.39 -9.70 -5.80
CA ARG A 115 -17.19 -9.43 -6.61
C ARG A 115 -16.52 -8.12 -6.21
N ASN A 116 -17.33 -7.08 -5.95
CA ASN A 116 -16.85 -5.79 -5.48
C ASN A 116 -16.31 -5.91 -4.06
N ILE A 117 -17.00 -6.64 -3.18
CA ILE A 117 -16.54 -6.95 -1.83
C ILE A 117 -15.15 -7.61 -1.88
N TYR A 118 -15.00 -8.68 -2.68
CA TYR A 118 -13.73 -9.37 -2.83
C TYR A 118 -12.62 -8.44 -3.37
N ALA A 119 -12.92 -7.63 -4.37
CA ALA A 119 -11.96 -6.67 -4.93
C ALA A 119 -11.50 -5.66 -3.88
N LEU A 120 -12.42 -5.08 -3.11
CA LEU A 120 -12.09 -4.12 -2.05
C LEU A 120 -11.30 -4.78 -0.91
N THR A 121 -11.75 -5.93 -0.42
CA THR A 121 -11.05 -6.68 0.62
C THR A 121 -9.61 -7.01 0.22
N SER A 122 -9.41 -7.44 -1.03
CA SER A 122 -8.07 -7.72 -1.59
C SER A 122 -7.18 -6.48 -1.71
N LEU A 123 -7.75 -5.27 -1.68
CA LEU A 123 -6.99 -4.02 -1.68
C LEU A 123 -6.59 -3.58 -0.26
N PHE A 124 -7.32 -3.98 0.78
CA PHE A 124 -7.14 -3.50 2.14
C PHE A 124 -6.38 -4.47 3.05
N GLU A 125 -6.80 -5.73 3.09
CA GLU A 125 -6.26 -6.73 4.02
C GLU A 125 -4.75 -6.99 3.87
N PRO A 126 -4.17 -7.03 2.65
CA PRO A 126 -2.73 -7.20 2.51
C PRO A 126 -1.90 -6.05 3.09
N HIS A 127 -2.55 -4.90 3.36
CA HIS A 127 -1.94 -3.71 3.96
C HIS A 127 -2.26 -3.55 5.45
N GLY A 128 -2.77 -4.61 6.10
CA GLY A 128 -2.99 -4.66 7.55
C GLY A 128 -4.30 -4.05 8.04
N ALA A 129 -5.24 -3.68 7.15
CA ALA A 129 -6.57 -3.26 7.56
C ALA A 129 -7.48 -4.46 7.86
N THR A 130 -8.40 -4.29 8.78
CA THR A 130 -9.51 -5.22 9.03
C THR A 130 -10.76 -4.73 8.29
N VAL A 131 -11.33 -5.57 7.44
CA VAL A 131 -12.52 -5.23 6.66
C VAL A 131 -13.76 -5.86 7.27
N HIS A 132 -14.77 -5.04 7.56
CA HIS A 132 -16.10 -5.46 7.98
C HIS A 132 -17.06 -5.26 6.81
N ILE A 133 -18.02 -6.18 6.63
CA ILE A 133 -18.89 -6.19 5.47
C ILE A 133 -20.33 -6.02 5.93
N ALA A 134 -21.04 -5.09 5.28
CA ALA A 134 -22.48 -4.94 5.30
C ALA A 134 -23.04 -5.06 3.87
N ARG A 135 -24.15 -5.74 3.68
CA ARG A 135 -24.70 -5.99 2.33
C ARG A 135 -25.75 -4.96 1.88
N ASN A 136 -26.11 -4.07 2.76
CA ASN A 136 -27.04 -2.97 2.50
C ASN A 136 -26.88 -1.89 3.58
N GLY A 137 -27.59 -0.78 3.42
CA GLY A 137 -27.55 0.34 4.37
C GLY A 137 -28.06 -0.01 5.76
N VAL A 138 -29.04 -0.92 5.87
CA VAL A 138 -29.60 -1.35 7.17
C VAL A 138 -28.56 -2.14 7.96
N GLU A 139 -27.86 -3.06 7.30
CA GLU A 139 -26.76 -3.81 7.94
C GLU A 139 -25.61 -2.87 8.36
N ALA A 140 -25.28 -1.87 7.53
CA ALA A 140 -24.25 -0.89 7.85
C ALA A 140 -24.59 -0.09 9.11
N LEU A 141 -25.83 0.42 9.22
CA LEU A 141 -26.30 1.12 10.42
C LEU A 141 -26.25 0.22 11.65
N LYS A 142 -26.80 -1.00 11.54
CA LYS A 142 -26.79 -1.98 12.63
C LYS A 142 -25.37 -2.33 13.09
N PHE A 143 -24.42 -2.41 12.16
CA PHE A 143 -23.01 -2.66 12.50
C PHE A 143 -22.43 -1.48 13.31
N LEU A 144 -22.68 -0.25 12.88
CA LEU A 144 -22.20 0.95 13.55
C LEU A 144 -22.82 1.12 14.94
N GLU A 145 -24.09 0.72 15.15
CA GLU A 145 -24.76 0.71 16.45
C GLU A 145 -24.22 -0.34 17.42
N GLY A 146 -23.52 -1.35 16.90
CA GLY A 146 -22.92 -2.41 17.69
C GLY A 146 -21.64 -1.97 18.40
N GLU A 147 -21.13 -2.84 19.28
CA GLU A 147 -19.90 -2.57 20.06
C GLU A 147 -18.69 -2.22 19.20
N ARG A 148 -18.54 -2.86 18.02
CA ARG A 148 -17.44 -2.64 17.07
C ARG A 148 -17.60 -1.40 16.20
N GLY A 149 -18.78 -0.79 16.17
CA GLY A 149 -19.04 0.38 15.33
C GLY A 149 -18.24 1.60 15.74
N ARG A 150 -17.85 1.70 17.00
CA ARG A 150 -17.02 2.80 17.52
C ARG A 150 -15.56 2.73 17.08
N ASP A 151 -15.11 1.55 16.67
CA ASP A 151 -13.72 1.33 16.25
C ASP A 151 -13.53 1.55 14.73
N ILE A 152 -14.62 1.83 13.98
CA ILE A 152 -14.57 2.05 12.55
C ILE A 152 -13.88 3.37 12.23
N ASP A 153 -12.80 3.30 11.46
CA ASP A 153 -12.03 4.45 10.99
C ASP A 153 -12.58 5.06 9.70
N LEU A 154 -13.26 4.25 8.87
CA LEU A 154 -13.76 4.66 7.56
C LEU A 154 -14.91 3.76 7.10
N VAL A 155 -15.87 4.36 6.39
CA VAL A 155 -16.93 3.64 5.69
C VAL A 155 -16.79 3.81 4.18
N LEU A 156 -16.74 2.69 3.43
CA LEU A 156 -16.96 2.67 1.99
C LEU A 156 -18.41 2.28 1.74
N MET A 157 -19.19 3.16 1.14
CA MET A 157 -20.63 3.04 0.99
C MET A 157 -21.01 2.98 -0.48
N ASP A 158 -21.46 1.82 -0.96
CA ASP A 158 -22.08 1.77 -2.29
C ASP A 158 -23.38 2.58 -2.32
N VAL A 159 -23.55 3.34 -3.38
CA VAL A 159 -24.77 4.15 -3.58
C VAL A 159 -25.98 3.24 -3.88
N MET A 160 -25.79 2.18 -4.64
CA MET A 160 -26.88 1.33 -5.16
C MET A 160 -26.90 -0.01 -4.43
N MET A 161 -27.68 -0.11 -3.36
CA MET A 161 -27.87 -1.35 -2.60
C MET A 161 -29.35 -1.65 -2.40
N PRO A 162 -29.72 -2.93 -2.20
CA PRO A 162 -31.07 -3.31 -1.87
C PRO A 162 -31.49 -2.85 -0.46
N GLU A 163 -32.76 -2.86 -0.16
CA GLU A 163 -33.41 -2.52 1.12
C GLU A 163 -33.21 -1.06 1.52
N MET A 164 -31.98 -0.62 1.69
CA MET A 164 -31.60 0.77 1.97
C MET A 164 -30.39 1.13 1.12
N ASP A 165 -30.55 2.13 0.26
CA ASP A 165 -29.48 2.68 -0.57
C ASP A 165 -28.44 3.44 0.26
N GLY A 166 -27.22 3.61 -0.32
CA GLY A 166 -26.11 4.22 0.39
C GLY A 166 -26.28 5.71 0.68
N LEU A 167 -27.07 6.44 -0.13
CA LEU A 167 -27.34 7.87 0.15
C LEU A 167 -28.24 8.00 1.37
N THR A 168 -29.26 7.15 1.48
CA THR A 168 -30.16 7.09 2.64
C THR A 168 -29.38 6.68 3.89
N ALA A 169 -28.59 5.61 3.81
CA ALA A 169 -27.74 5.16 4.91
C ALA A 169 -26.77 6.26 5.37
N THR A 170 -26.15 6.98 4.43
CA THR A 170 -25.25 8.11 4.73
C THR A 170 -25.96 9.22 5.49
N ARG A 171 -27.20 9.59 5.12
CA ARG A 171 -27.99 10.60 5.84
C ARG A 171 -28.31 10.15 7.27
N GLU A 172 -28.71 8.90 7.45
CA GLU A 172 -29.00 8.32 8.76
C GLU A 172 -27.74 8.31 9.66
N ILE A 173 -26.59 7.93 9.10
CA ILE A 173 -25.29 8.00 9.81
C ILE A 173 -25.02 9.45 10.25
N ARG A 174 -25.19 10.43 9.38
CA ARG A 174 -24.95 11.85 9.69
C ARG A 174 -25.96 12.46 10.67
N ALA A 175 -27.15 11.89 10.76
CA ALA A 175 -28.14 12.30 11.76
C ALA A 175 -27.75 11.91 13.19
N ASN A 176 -26.89 10.87 13.33
CA ASN A 176 -26.38 10.44 14.63
C ASN A 176 -25.15 11.27 15.03
N PRO A 177 -25.17 11.97 16.19
CA PRO A 177 -24.04 12.77 16.65
C PRO A 177 -22.73 11.98 16.84
N ASP A 178 -22.82 10.70 17.22
CA ASP A 178 -21.66 9.84 17.50
C ASP A 178 -20.84 9.54 16.23
N TRP A 179 -21.45 9.63 15.04
CA TRP A 179 -20.80 9.33 13.75
C TRP A 179 -20.63 10.55 12.85
N ARG A 180 -20.80 11.76 13.41
CA ARG A 180 -20.70 13.00 12.63
C ARG A 180 -19.38 13.13 11.91
N ASP A 181 -18.29 12.74 12.55
CA ASP A 181 -16.93 12.89 12.03
C ASP A 181 -16.39 11.61 11.37
N LEU A 182 -17.17 10.51 11.34
CA LEU A 182 -16.78 9.27 10.70
C LEU A 182 -16.64 9.47 9.18
N PRO A 183 -15.45 9.25 8.59
CA PRO A 183 -15.29 9.40 7.15
C PRO A 183 -16.15 8.40 6.36
N ILE A 184 -16.93 8.91 5.41
CA ILE A 184 -17.75 8.11 4.50
C ILE A 184 -17.37 8.43 3.08
N ILE A 185 -16.95 7.43 2.32
CA ILE A 185 -16.61 7.53 0.91
C ILE A 185 -17.65 6.77 0.11
N SER A 186 -18.39 7.47 -0.74
CA SER A 186 -19.39 6.85 -1.59
C SER A 186 -18.77 6.13 -2.77
N LEU A 187 -19.24 4.91 -3.07
CA LEU A 187 -18.88 4.16 -4.26
C LEU A 187 -20.01 4.30 -5.29
N THR A 188 -19.73 4.83 -6.47
CA THR A 188 -20.75 5.09 -7.49
C THR A 188 -20.42 4.41 -8.81
N ALA A 189 -21.45 3.89 -9.50
CA ALA A 189 -21.30 3.30 -10.83
C ALA A 189 -21.02 4.36 -11.92
N LYS A 190 -21.40 5.61 -11.67
CA LYS A 190 -21.23 6.74 -12.61
C LYS A 190 -20.56 7.91 -11.91
N ALA A 191 -19.58 8.50 -12.54
CA ALA A 191 -18.85 9.66 -12.04
C ALA A 191 -19.37 10.96 -12.64
N THR A 192 -20.70 11.11 -12.78
CA THR A 192 -21.27 12.38 -13.28
C THR A 192 -21.23 13.45 -12.20
N ALA A 193 -21.18 14.72 -12.58
CA ALA A 193 -21.21 15.82 -11.64
C ALA A 193 -22.50 15.80 -10.75
N GLN A 194 -23.61 15.28 -11.28
CA GLN A 194 -24.85 15.12 -10.55
C GLN A 194 -24.76 14.04 -9.47
N ASP A 195 -24.19 12.86 -9.80
CA ASP A 195 -24.02 11.75 -8.84
C ASP A 195 -23.08 12.19 -7.70
N GLN A 196 -21.99 12.91 -8.03
CA GLN A 196 -21.07 13.47 -7.06
C GLN A 196 -21.77 14.44 -6.10
N ALA A 197 -22.56 15.38 -6.66
CA ALA A 197 -23.30 16.34 -5.86
C ALA A 197 -24.31 15.66 -4.92
N GLN A 198 -24.93 14.56 -5.34
CA GLN A 198 -25.86 13.78 -4.50
C GLN A 198 -25.12 13.08 -3.35
N CYS A 199 -23.95 12.49 -3.58
CA CYS A 199 -23.16 11.86 -2.52
C CYS A 199 -22.76 12.89 -1.45
N ILE A 200 -22.22 14.03 -1.87
CA ILE A 200 -21.82 15.10 -0.94
C ILE A 200 -23.02 15.70 -0.21
N ALA A 201 -24.13 15.92 -0.91
CA ALA A 201 -25.37 16.41 -0.31
C ALA A 201 -25.98 15.43 0.72
N ALA A 202 -25.76 14.13 0.56
CA ALA A 202 -26.13 13.11 1.54
C ALA A 202 -25.23 13.13 2.79
N GLY A 203 -24.04 13.78 2.73
CA GLY A 203 -23.10 13.88 3.83
C GLY A 203 -21.85 13.02 3.69
N ALA A 204 -21.59 12.44 2.50
CA ALA A 204 -20.33 11.77 2.23
C ALA A 204 -19.18 12.78 2.22
N ASN A 205 -18.00 12.33 2.66
CA ASN A 205 -16.79 13.15 2.66
C ASN A 205 -16.13 13.19 1.27
N ASP A 206 -16.27 12.10 0.53
CA ASP A 206 -15.71 11.96 -0.82
C ASP A 206 -16.44 10.86 -1.59
N TYR A 207 -16.06 10.63 -2.84
CA TYR A 207 -16.64 9.58 -3.67
C TYR A 207 -15.59 8.93 -4.56
N LEU A 208 -15.85 7.69 -4.98
CA LEU A 208 -15.04 6.93 -5.93
C LEU A 208 -15.94 6.26 -6.98
N ALA A 209 -15.53 6.38 -8.24
CA ALA A 209 -16.20 5.65 -9.31
C ALA A 209 -15.78 4.18 -9.34
N LYS A 210 -16.73 3.28 -9.54
CA LYS A 210 -16.48 1.86 -9.82
C LYS A 210 -16.03 1.68 -11.28
N PRO A 211 -15.06 0.81 -11.61
CA PRO A 211 -14.31 -0.03 -10.67
C PRO A 211 -13.29 0.77 -9.86
N VAL A 212 -13.19 0.50 -8.57
CA VAL A 212 -12.28 1.19 -7.67
C VAL A 212 -10.84 0.80 -8.01
N ARG A 213 -10.01 1.79 -8.37
CA ARG A 213 -8.59 1.60 -8.65
C ARG A 213 -7.75 1.89 -7.41
N LYS A 214 -6.68 1.12 -7.23
CA LYS A 214 -5.79 1.22 -6.06
C LYS A 214 -5.25 2.64 -5.86
N GLU A 215 -4.87 3.32 -6.94
CA GLU A 215 -4.31 4.67 -6.90
C GLU A 215 -5.33 5.71 -6.40
N MET A 216 -6.55 5.67 -6.93
CA MET A 216 -7.63 6.58 -6.54
C MET A 216 -8.06 6.34 -5.08
N LEU A 217 -8.16 5.06 -4.70
CA LEU A 217 -8.47 4.70 -3.33
C LEU A 217 -7.42 5.23 -2.35
N ARG A 218 -6.13 5.04 -2.65
CA ARG A 218 -5.03 5.57 -1.84
C ARG A 218 -5.06 7.10 -1.68
N GLU A 219 -5.36 7.80 -2.77
CA GLU A 219 -5.46 9.27 -2.74
C GLU A 219 -6.56 9.73 -1.78
N VAL A 220 -7.75 9.12 -1.89
CA VAL A 220 -8.89 9.45 -1.03
C VAL A 220 -8.61 9.07 0.43
N LEU A 221 -8.06 7.88 0.69
CA LEU A 221 -7.72 7.43 2.04
C LEU A 221 -6.69 8.35 2.71
N SER A 222 -5.67 8.78 1.99
CA SER A 222 -4.65 9.70 2.53
C SER A 222 -5.22 11.05 2.96
N ARG A 223 -6.36 11.45 2.42
CA ARG A 223 -7.07 12.69 2.73
C ARG A 223 -7.95 12.57 3.99
N TRP A 224 -8.53 11.41 4.21
CA TRP A 224 -9.57 11.21 5.22
C TRP A 224 -9.14 10.36 6.41
N ILE A 225 -8.18 9.44 6.25
CA ILE A 225 -7.61 8.70 7.38
C ILE A 225 -6.46 9.54 7.94
N LYS A 226 -6.66 10.10 9.13
CA LYS A 226 -5.62 10.82 9.86
C LYS A 226 -4.67 9.80 10.53
N LEU A 227 -3.38 10.02 10.38
CA LEU A 227 -2.32 9.32 11.14
C LEU A 227 -2.36 9.70 12.60
#